data_f347415d7951412b71e218b53d254c36
#
_entry.id   f347415d7951412b71e218b53d254c36
#
_cell.length_a   1.000
_cell.length_b   1.000
_cell.length_c   1.000
_cell.angle_alpha   90.00
_cell.angle_beta   90.00
_cell.angle_gamma   90.00
#
_symmetry.space_group_name_H-M   'P 1'
#
loop_
_entity.id
_entity.type
_entity.pdbx_description
1 polymer ?
#
loop_
_entity_poly.entity_id
_entity_poly.type
_entity_poly.pdbx_seq_one_letter_code
_entity_poly.pdbx_strand_id
1 'polypeptide(L)'
;MPASSNFQEAIREAQYGALVGPNVVNKALPYVGGGMVLTAGGVMGGLALMASNPAGFMPLFWVALIGNIVLFFVAQNVALKGNNSTALPLLTAYSLLTGFTLSGLVAMAIGTAGIGAIGTAALATGITFVAASVIGRRMSDSVGQALSGAVGLGILGLVIAMLVQIVGGLFVPGFGSGGFELLIAGFGTVLFVGAAFVDFYTMPRTYSDDQYLAGALGMYLTYINLFIFILRLIIALNGGGRRE
;
A
#
# COMPACT_ATOMS: atom_id res chain seq x y z
N MET A 1 7.07 35.85 36.20
CA MET A 1 7.70 34.54 36.03
C MET A 1 7.09 33.84 34.82
N PRO A 2 7.64 34.02 33.59
CA PRO A 2 7.16 33.26 32.41
C PRO A 2 8.22 32.29 31.84
N ALA A 3 9.35 32.03 32.51
CA ALA A 3 10.41 31.21 31.94
C ALA A 3 10.19 29.69 32.07
N SER A 4 9.31 29.24 32.96
CA SER A 4 9.06 27.81 33.18
C SER A 4 8.11 27.16 32.18
N SER A 5 7.22 27.93 31.55
CA SER A 5 6.32 27.45 30.51
C SER A 5 7.04 27.17 29.19
N ASN A 6 7.96 28.04 28.81
CA ASN A 6 8.73 27.89 27.58
C ASN A 6 9.72 26.71 27.66
N PHE A 7 10.27 26.42 28.86
CA PHE A 7 11.15 25.26 29.04
C PHE A 7 10.39 23.93 29.02
N GLN A 8 9.19 23.89 29.61
CA GLN A 8 8.34 22.69 29.54
C GLN A 8 7.77 22.47 28.13
N GLU A 9 7.44 23.54 27.41
CA GLU A 9 7.08 23.45 26.00
C GLU A 9 8.24 22.98 25.15
N ALA A 10 9.45 23.51 25.33
CA ALA A 10 10.66 23.09 24.61
C ALA A 10 11.03 21.62 24.91
N ILE A 11 10.85 21.14 26.17
CA ILE A 11 11.04 19.73 26.50
C ILE A 11 9.95 18.87 25.84
N ARG A 12 8.71 19.33 25.80
CA ARG A 12 7.61 18.63 25.13
C ARG A 12 7.85 18.56 23.61
N GLU A 13 8.23 19.66 22.98
CA GLU A 13 8.59 19.69 21.57
C GLU A 13 9.79 18.78 21.26
N ALA A 14 10.82 18.77 22.14
CA ALA A 14 11.97 17.87 22.01
C ALA A 14 11.58 16.40 22.18
N GLN A 15 10.63 16.10 23.08
CA GLN A 15 10.13 14.74 23.28
C GLN A 15 9.21 14.28 22.14
N TYR A 16 8.38 15.17 21.59
CA TYR A 16 7.52 14.86 20.43
C TYR A 16 8.30 14.81 19.11
N GLY A 17 9.43 15.53 19.01
CA GLY A 17 10.33 15.51 17.85
C GLY A 17 11.41 14.42 17.91
N ALA A 18 11.55 13.70 19.01
CA ALA A 18 12.53 12.64 19.16
C ALA A 18 12.18 11.43 18.28
N LEU A 19 13.08 11.07 17.34
CA LEU A 19 12.93 9.89 16.52
C LEU A 19 13.12 8.64 17.37
N VAL A 20 12.14 7.72 17.34
CA VAL A 20 12.18 6.43 18.04
C VAL A 20 13.17 5.49 17.34
N GLY A 21 13.21 5.50 16.01
CA GLY A 21 14.14 4.72 15.20
C GLY A 21 14.69 5.53 14.04
N PRO A 22 15.79 6.28 14.25
CA PRO A 22 16.35 7.15 13.22
C PRO A 22 16.82 6.40 11.95
N ASN A 23 17.17 5.12 12.06
CA ASN A 23 17.64 4.28 10.96
C ASN A 23 16.60 3.30 10.42
N VAL A 24 15.40 3.22 11.03
CA VAL A 24 14.37 2.23 10.71
C VAL A 24 13.99 2.25 9.23
N VAL A 25 13.86 3.44 8.62
CA VAL A 25 13.54 3.57 7.20
C VAL A 25 14.62 2.94 6.32
N ASN A 26 15.88 3.24 6.58
CA ASN A 26 17.00 2.70 5.78
C ASN A 26 17.12 1.18 5.92
N LYS A 27 16.84 0.65 7.11
CA LYS A 27 16.79 -0.80 7.37
C LYS A 27 15.59 -1.47 6.67
N ALA A 28 14.44 -0.79 6.57
CA ALA A 28 13.20 -1.32 5.99
C ALA A 28 13.21 -1.37 4.45
N LEU A 29 13.79 -0.36 3.79
CA LEU A 29 13.73 -0.19 2.33
C LEU A 29 14.15 -1.43 1.51
N PRO A 30 15.25 -2.15 1.84
CA PRO A 30 15.62 -3.37 1.12
C PRO A 30 14.53 -4.45 1.13
N TYR A 31 13.81 -4.56 2.24
CA TYR A 31 12.72 -5.54 2.39
C TYR A 31 11.44 -5.11 1.66
N VAL A 32 11.18 -3.81 1.57
CA VAL A 32 10.12 -3.29 0.69
C VAL A 32 10.42 -3.63 -0.76
N GLY A 33 11.63 -3.35 -1.23
CA GLY A 33 12.07 -3.68 -2.59
C GLY A 33 12.05 -5.18 -2.87
N GLY A 34 12.57 -6.00 -1.94
CA GLY A 34 12.52 -7.47 -2.02
C GLY A 34 11.08 -7.99 -2.08
N GLY A 35 10.18 -7.44 -1.26
CA GLY A 35 8.77 -7.75 -1.28
C GLY A 35 8.10 -7.47 -2.64
N MET A 36 8.47 -6.36 -3.29
CA MET A 36 7.96 -6.03 -4.63
C MET A 36 8.42 -7.04 -5.70
N VAL A 37 9.68 -7.49 -5.64
CA VAL A 37 10.20 -8.53 -6.55
C VAL A 37 9.46 -9.85 -6.33
N LEU A 38 9.24 -10.24 -5.07
CA LEU A 38 8.47 -11.44 -4.72
C LEU A 38 7.02 -11.33 -5.20
N THR A 39 6.41 -10.14 -5.09
CA THR A 39 5.06 -9.88 -5.61
C THR A 39 5.02 -10.08 -7.13
N ALA A 40 6.01 -9.61 -7.88
CA ALA A 40 6.09 -9.86 -9.31
C ALA A 40 6.17 -11.37 -9.62
N GLY A 41 6.94 -12.13 -8.84
CA GLY A 41 6.98 -13.60 -8.92
C GLY A 41 5.61 -14.25 -8.64
N GLY A 42 4.90 -13.78 -7.62
CA GLY A 42 3.54 -14.21 -7.30
C GLY A 42 2.54 -13.93 -8.42
N VAL A 43 2.62 -12.73 -9.05
CA VAL A 43 1.81 -12.38 -10.24
C VAL A 43 2.05 -13.35 -11.37
N MET A 44 3.32 -13.63 -11.69
CA MET A 44 3.69 -14.57 -12.76
C MET A 44 3.13 -15.97 -12.48
N GLY A 45 3.24 -16.45 -11.23
CA GLY A 45 2.67 -17.73 -10.82
C GLY A 45 1.14 -17.77 -10.99
N GLY A 46 0.45 -16.70 -10.60
CA GLY A 46 -0.99 -16.57 -10.76
C GLY A 46 -1.43 -16.56 -12.23
N LEU A 47 -0.73 -15.79 -13.07
CA LEU A 47 -0.99 -15.75 -14.54
C LEU A 47 -0.75 -17.11 -15.20
N ALA A 48 0.33 -17.79 -14.81
CA ALA A 48 0.62 -19.14 -15.31
C ALA A 48 -0.48 -20.15 -14.92
N LEU A 49 -0.97 -20.08 -13.66
CA LEU A 49 -2.08 -20.92 -13.23
C LEU A 49 -3.39 -20.58 -13.97
N MET A 50 -3.70 -19.30 -14.17
CA MET A 50 -4.87 -18.89 -14.96
C MET A 50 -4.83 -19.43 -16.39
N ALA A 51 -3.66 -19.47 -16.98
CA ALA A 51 -3.48 -19.97 -18.36
C ALA A 51 -3.55 -21.52 -18.43
N SER A 52 -2.99 -22.24 -17.47
CA SER A 52 -2.89 -23.70 -17.46
C SER A 52 -4.10 -24.40 -16.84
N ASN A 53 -4.70 -23.81 -15.80
CA ASN A 53 -5.84 -24.37 -15.07
C ASN A 53 -6.79 -23.27 -14.59
N PRO A 54 -7.61 -22.68 -15.48
CA PRO A 54 -8.55 -21.60 -15.12
C PRO A 54 -9.56 -22.02 -14.05
N ALA A 55 -10.01 -23.28 -14.08
CA ALA A 55 -10.97 -23.79 -13.10
C ALA A 55 -10.40 -23.89 -11.67
N GLY A 56 -9.11 -24.22 -11.55
CA GLY A 56 -8.41 -24.28 -10.28
C GLY A 56 -8.00 -22.91 -9.72
N PHE A 57 -7.92 -21.90 -10.59
CA PHE A 57 -7.48 -20.55 -10.18
C PHE A 57 -8.45 -19.91 -9.17
N MET A 58 -9.76 -19.90 -9.45
CA MET A 58 -10.75 -19.20 -8.60
C MET A 58 -10.84 -19.72 -7.17
N PRO A 59 -10.92 -21.03 -6.91
CA PRO A 59 -10.88 -21.53 -5.54
C PRO A 59 -9.59 -21.16 -4.82
N LEU A 60 -8.44 -21.28 -5.49
CA LEU A 60 -7.15 -20.95 -4.91
C LEU A 60 -7.00 -19.44 -4.66
N PHE A 61 -7.54 -18.59 -5.54
CA PHE A 61 -7.59 -17.14 -5.35
C PHE A 61 -8.29 -16.75 -4.04
N TRP A 62 -9.46 -17.34 -3.75
CA TRP A 62 -10.18 -17.05 -2.51
C TRP A 62 -9.44 -17.52 -1.27
N VAL A 63 -8.83 -18.71 -1.32
CA VAL A 63 -7.98 -19.20 -0.23
C VAL A 63 -6.78 -18.28 -0.02
N ALA A 64 -6.12 -17.87 -1.11
CA ALA A 64 -4.98 -16.95 -1.06
C ALA A 64 -5.37 -15.57 -0.53
N LEU A 65 -6.54 -15.05 -0.91
CA LEU A 65 -7.04 -13.75 -0.44
C LEU A 65 -7.27 -13.75 1.07
N ILE A 66 -7.96 -14.77 1.58
CA ILE A 66 -8.20 -14.93 3.03
C ILE A 66 -6.87 -15.14 3.76
N GLY A 67 -6.03 -16.03 3.23
CA GLY A 67 -4.71 -16.31 3.79
C GLY A 67 -3.82 -15.07 3.83
N ASN A 68 -3.90 -14.22 2.82
CA ASN A 68 -3.13 -12.97 2.75
C ASN A 68 -3.54 -11.99 3.87
N ILE A 69 -4.85 -11.84 4.13
CA ILE A 69 -5.35 -10.99 5.22
C ILE A 69 -4.84 -11.51 6.57
N VAL A 70 -4.98 -12.81 6.84
CA VAL A 70 -4.52 -13.42 8.09
C VAL A 70 -3.01 -13.27 8.24
N LEU A 71 -2.26 -13.54 7.17
CA LEU A 71 -0.81 -13.49 7.16
C LEU A 71 -0.28 -12.07 7.41
N PHE A 72 -0.96 -11.04 6.89
CA PHE A 72 -0.63 -9.65 7.20
C PHE A 72 -0.66 -9.37 8.71
N PHE A 73 -1.76 -9.70 9.39
CA PHE A 73 -1.89 -9.43 10.82
C PHE A 73 -0.90 -10.24 11.66
N VAL A 74 -0.65 -11.50 11.28
CA VAL A 74 0.35 -12.34 11.96
C VAL A 74 1.75 -11.78 11.76
N ALA A 75 2.13 -11.45 10.53
CA ALA A 75 3.45 -10.89 10.20
C ALA A 75 3.68 -9.55 10.91
N GLN A 76 2.68 -8.65 10.90
CA GLN A 76 2.75 -7.36 11.56
C GLN A 76 2.92 -7.51 13.08
N ASN A 77 2.15 -8.40 13.72
CA ASN A 77 2.25 -8.64 15.16
C ASN A 77 3.62 -9.19 15.55
N VAL A 78 4.17 -10.14 14.78
CA VAL A 78 5.50 -10.72 15.01
C VAL A 78 6.59 -9.66 14.81
N ALA A 79 6.49 -8.86 13.75
CA ALA A 79 7.46 -7.81 13.44
C ALA A 79 7.46 -6.67 14.47
N LEU A 80 6.28 -6.29 14.99
CA LEU A 80 6.15 -5.30 16.07
C LEU A 80 6.84 -5.72 17.37
N LYS A 81 6.98 -7.02 17.60
CA LYS A 81 7.73 -7.57 18.75
C LYS A 81 9.25 -7.61 18.51
N GLY A 82 9.73 -7.11 17.36
CA GLY A 82 11.14 -7.15 16.98
C GLY A 82 11.64 -8.57 16.60
N ASN A 83 10.75 -9.55 16.45
CA ASN A 83 11.13 -10.91 16.06
C ASN A 83 11.33 -11.01 14.54
N ASN A 84 12.42 -10.44 14.07
CA ASN A 84 12.71 -10.33 12.64
C ASN A 84 13.00 -11.69 11.98
N SER A 85 13.51 -12.65 12.72
CA SER A 85 13.80 -14.00 12.19
C SER A 85 12.52 -14.75 11.78
N THR A 86 11.43 -14.54 12.52
CA THR A 86 10.11 -15.10 12.18
C THR A 86 9.31 -14.18 11.25
N ALA A 87 9.46 -12.85 11.37
CA ALA A 87 8.73 -11.89 10.55
C ALA A 87 9.16 -11.93 9.07
N LEU A 88 10.44 -12.19 8.78
CA LEU A 88 10.96 -12.20 7.41
C LEU A 88 10.34 -13.28 6.52
N PRO A 89 10.28 -14.56 6.91
CA PRO A 89 9.58 -15.57 6.12
C PRO A 89 8.07 -15.27 5.97
N LEU A 90 7.44 -14.68 6.98
CA LEU A 90 6.03 -14.27 6.89
C LEU A 90 5.84 -13.14 5.87
N LEU A 91 6.72 -12.14 5.86
CA LEU A 91 6.72 -11.08 4.85
C LEU A 91 6.95 -11.63 3.44
N THR A 92 7.86 -12.60 3.30
CA THR A 92 8.12 -13.29 2.02
C THR A 92 6.87 -13.99 1.50
N ALA A 93 6.22 -14.79 2.35
CA ALA A 93 4.99 -15.49 2.01
C ALA A 93 3.84 -14.50 1.69
N TYR A 94 3.71 -13.45 2.49
CA TYR A 94 2.74 -12.37 2.28
C TYR A 94 2.92 -11.70 0.91
N SER A 95 4.15 -11.36 0.53
CA SER A 95 4.46 -10.71 -0.74
C SER A 95 4.14 -11.62 -1.94
N LEU A 96 4.46 -12.91 -1.85
CA LEU A 96 4.13 -13.89 -2.90
C LEU A 96 2.60 -14.06 -3.04
N LEU A 97 1.88 -14.21 -1.92
CA LEU A 97 0.43 -14.31 -1.94
C LEU A 97 -0.24 -13.03 -2.46
N THR A 98 0.28 -11.86 -2.08
CA THR A 98 -0.20 -10.58 -2.61
C THR A 98 -0.06 -10.55 -4.13
N GLY A 99 1.09 -10.97 -4.65
CA GLY A 99 1.29 -11.07 -6.10
C GLY A 99 0.32 -12.03 -6.76
N PHE A 100 0.11 -13.21 -6.18
CA PHE A 100 -0.85 -14.18 -6.70
C PHE A 100 -2.28 -13.59 -6.75
N THR A 101 -2.73 -12.91 -5.70
CA THR A 101 -4.06 -12.27 -5.69
C THR A 101 -4.17 -11.08 -6.66
N LEU A 102 -3.06 -10.42 -6.98
CA LEU A 102 -3.03 -9.35 -7.98
C LEU A 102 -3.06 -9.83 -9.44
N SER A 103 -2.80 -11.10 -9.69
CA SER A 103 -2.69 -11.62 -11.07
C SER A 103 -3.96 -11.37 -11.91
N GLY A 104 -5.14 -11.43 -11.30
CA GLY A 104 -6.40 -11.11 -11.99
C GLY A 104 -6.49 -9.66 -12.47
N LEU A 105 -6.09 -8.71 -11.60
CA LEU A 105 -6.04 -7.28 -11.95
C LEU A 105 -5.00 -7.02 -13.04
N VAL A 106 -3.83 -7.65 -12.95
CA VAL A 106 -2.77 -7.54 -13.94
C VAL A 106 -3.21 -8.12 -15.29
N ALA A 107 -3.87 -9.29 -15.31
CA ALA A 107 -4.45 -9.87 -16.53
C ALA A 107 -5.47 -8.92 -17.18
N MET A 108 -6.35 -8.31 -16.37
CA MET A 108 -7.31 -7.32 -16.85
C MET A 108 -6.62 -6.09 -17.45
N ALA A 109 -5.57 -5.58 -16.80
CA ALA A 109 -4.80 -4.45 -17.30
C ALA A 109 -4.13 -4.75 -18.66
N ILE A 110 -3.54 -5.94 -18.80
CA ILE A 110 -2.95 -6.40 -20.07
C ILE A 110 -4.02 -6.45 -21.17
N GLY A 111 -5.19 -6.99 -20.86
CA GLY A 111 -6.29 -7.12 -21.83
C GLY A 111 -6.93 -5.80 -22.24
N THR A 112 -6.97 -4.79 -21.35
CA THR A 112 -7.65 -3.50 -21.60
C THR A 112 -6.72 -2.41 -22.09
N ALA A 113 -5.52 -2.30 -21.50
CA ALA A 113 -4.58 -1.20 -21.74
C ALA A 113 -3.20 -1.67 -22.25
N GLY A 114 -3.01 -2.99 -22.38
CA GLY A 114 -1.74 -3.57 -22.81
C GLY A 114 -0.70 -3.68 -21.69
N ILE A 115 0.39 -4.42 -21.95
CA ILE A 115 1.46 -4.66 -20.98
C ILE A 115 2.16 -3.37 -20.50
N GLY A 116 2.16 -2.32 -21.33
CA GLY A 116 2.70 -1.01 -20.98
C GLY A 116 2.05 -0.37 -19.75
N ALA A 117 0.78 -0.70 -19.48
CA ALA A 117 0.05 -0.21 -18.30
C ALA A 117 0.75 -0.61 -16.98
N ILE A 118 1.27 -1.84 -16.92
CA ILE A 118 1.99 -2.36 -15.75
C ILE A 118 3.28 -1.58 -15.53
N GLY A 119 4.06 -1.37 -16.61
CA GLY A 119 5.29 -0.58 -16.57
C GLY A 119 5.02 0.86 -16.13
N THR A 120 3.98 1.50 -16.67
CA THR A 120 3.57 2.86 -16.30
C THR A 120 3.18 2.95 -14.82
N ALA A 121 2.35 2.02 -14.33
CA ALA A 121 1.95 1.98 -12.92
C ALA A 121 3.15 1.76 -11.99
N ALA A 122 4.06 0.85 -12.34
CA ALA A 122 5.26 0.58 -11.56
C ALA A 122 6.21 1.78 -11.52
N LEU A 123 6.44 2.44 -12.66
CA LEU A 123 7.27 3.64 -12.75
C LEU A 123 6.67 4.81 -11.94
N ALA A 124 5.38 5.09 -12.10
CA ALA A 124 4.69 6.15 -11.37
C ALA A 124 4.76 5.91 -9.85
N THR A 125 4.54 4.67 -9.42
CA THR A 125 4.66 4.26 -8.02
C THR A 125 6.11 4.46 -7.53
N GLY A 126 7.10 4.01 -8.27
CA GLY A 126 8.51 4.16 -7.91
C GLY A 126 8.95 5.62 -7.81
N ILE A 127 8.58 6.47 -8.79
CA ILE A 127 8.86 7.91 -8.77
C ILE A 127 8.23 8.57 -7.54
N THR A 128 6.97 8.24 -7.23
CA THR A 128 6.27 8.76 -6.05
C THR A 128 7.03 8.39 -4.77
N PHE A 129 7.49 7.15 -4.66
CA PHE A 129 8.23 6.69 -3.48
C PHE A 129 9.58 7.37 -3.31
N VAL A 130 10.30 7.60 -4.42
CA VAL A 130 11.55 8.39 -4.41
C VAL A 130 11.28 9.81 -3.94
N ALA A 131 10.28 10.49 -4.50
CA ALA A 131 9.88 11.84 -4.08
C ALA A 131 9.47 11.86 -2.59
N ALA A 132 8.65 10.90 -2.16
CA ALA A 132 8.21 10.77 -0.78
C ALA A 132 9.38 10.53 0.18
N SER A 133 10.39 9.77 -0.23
CA SER A 133 11.58 9.50 0.60
C SER A 133 12.40 10.75 0.91
N VAL A 134 12.41 11.72 0.01
CA VAL A 134 13.15 12.98 0.17
C VAL A 134 12.30 13.99 0.94
N ILE A 135 11.04 14.18 0.54
CA ILE A 135 10.14 15.21 1.09
C ILE A 135 9.58 14.77 2.45
N GLY A 136 9.08 13.53 2.55
CA GLY A 136 8.43 13.01 3.75
C GLY A 136 9.33 13.07 4.99
N ARG A 137 10.62 12.75 4.83
CA ARG A 137 11.60 12.84 5.94
C ARG A 137 11.85 14.27 6.44
N ARG A 138 11.56 15.27 5.61
CA ARG A 138 11.80 16.69 5.90
C ARG A 138 10.56 17.47 6.28
N MET A 139 9.39 16.78 6.34
CA MET A 139 8.15 17.44 6.72
C MET A 139 8.22 17.93 8.17
N SER A 140 7.71 19.15 8.40
CA SER A 140 7.49 19.67 9.75
C SER A 140 6.41 18.84 10.47
N ASP A 141 6.43 18.84 11.79
CA ASP A 141 5.49 18.03 12.58
C ASP A 141 4.04 18.46 12.36
N SER A 142 3.79 19.76 12.18
CA SER A 142 2.46 20.29 11.88
C SER A 142 1.92 19.76 10.54
N VAL A 143 2.75 19.77 9.50
CA VAL A 143 2.36 19.25 8.16
C VAL A 143 2.23 17.73 8.19
N GLY A 144 3.17 17.03 8.81
CA GLY A 144 3.16 15.58 8.90
C GLY A 144 1.95 15.04 9.64
N GLN A 145 1.60 15.65 10.79
CA GLN A 145 0.41 15.26 11.57
C GLN A 145 -0.90 15.56 10.82
N ALA A 146 -1.01 16.75 10.22
CA ALA A 146 -2.19 17.12 9.43
C ALA A 146 -2.39 16.17 8.25
N LEU A 147 -1.31 15.88 7.50
CA LEU A 147 -1.36 14.94 6.37
C LEU A 147 -1.69 13.52 6.83
N SER A 148 -1.12 13.06 7.95
CA SER A 148 -1.41 11.73 8.52
C SER A 148 -2.89 11.60 8.89
N GLY A 149 -3.47 12.64 9.51
CA GLY A 149 -4.89 12.68 9.84
C GLY A 149 -5.78 12.66 8.59
N ALA A 150 -5.46 13.49 7.61
CA ALA A 150 -6.21 13.56 6.35
C ALA A 150 -6.15 12.24 5.56
N VAL A 151 -4.97 11.63 5.46
CA VAL A 151 -4.77 10.32 4.81
C VAL A 151 -5.51 9.23 5.56
N GLY A 152 -5.43 9.19 6.88
CA GLY A 152 -6.14 8.19 7.69
C GLY A 152 -7.66 8.25 7.50
N LEU A 153 -8.25 9.45 7.54
CA LEU A 153 -9.68 9.64 7.26
C LEU A 153 -10.03 9.31 5.80
N GLY A 154 -9.16 9.68 4.87
CA GLY A 154 -9.34 9.37 3.45
C GLY A 154 -9.32 7.87 3.17
N ILE A 155 -8.41 7.10 3.79
CA ILE A 155 -8.38 5.64 3.69
C ILE A 155 -9.66 5.02 4.23
N LEU A 156 -10.16 5.49 5.39
CA LEU A 156 -11.43 5.03 5.92
C LEU A 156 -12.59 5.29 4.95
N GLY A 157 -12.68 6.50 4.39
CA GLY A 157 -13.67 6.85 3.38
C GLY A 157 -13.56 5.99 2.11
N LEU A 158 -12.33 5.73 1.66
CA LEU A 158 -12.06 4.87 0.50
C LEU A 158 -12.51 3.43 0.74
N VAL A 159 -12.21 2.86 1.91
CA VAL A 159 -12.66 1.52 2.30
C VAL A 159 -14.19 1.44 2.32
N ILE A 160 -14.87 2.44 2.90
CA ILE A 160 -16.34 2.50 2.89
C ILE A 160 -16.88 2.56 1.45
N ALA A 161 -16.29 3.41 0.58
CA ALA A 161 -16.70 3.52 -0.82
C ALA A 161 -16.50 2.19 -1.58
N MET A 162 -15.40 1.48 -1.33
CA MET A 162 -15.16 0.16 -1.93
C MET A 162 -16.14 -0.90 -1.41
N LEU A 163 -16.48 -0.88 -0.12
CA LEU A 163 -17.51 -1.77 0.43
C LEU A 163 -18.88 -1.48 -0.18
N VAL A 164 -19.25 -0.21 -0.33
CA VAL A 164 -20.49 0.19 -1.03
C VAL A 164 -20.47 -0.29 -2.48
N GLN A 165 -19.33 -0.20 -3.18
CA GLN A 165 -19.18 -0.70 -4.55
C GLN A 165 -19.41 -2.23 -4.62
N ILE A 166 -18.79 -2.98 -3.72
CA ILE A 166 -18.93 -4.44 -3.67
C ILE A 166 -20.37 -4.84 -3.35
N VAL A 167 -20.93 -4.30 -2.27
CA VAL A 167 -22.29 -4.61 -1.83
C VAL A 167 -23.32 -4.16 -2.86
N GLY A 168 -23.18 -2.93 -3.38
CA GLY A 168 -24.08 -2.42 -4.43
C GLY A 168 -24.06 -3.27 -5.69
N GLY A 169 -22.88 -3.77 -6.08
CA GLY A 169 -22.71 -4.67 -7.22
C GLY A 169 -23.41 -6.03 -7.07
N LEU A 170 -23.67 -6.48 -5.83
CA LEU A 170 -24.43 -7.70 -5.59
C LEU A 170 -25.93 -7.56 -5.90
N PHE A 171 -26.48 -6.33 -5.78
CA PHE A 171 -27.90 -6.06 -5.96
C PHE A 171 -28.20 -5.38 -7.31
N VAL A 172 -27.26 -4.61 -7.85
CA VAL A 172 -27.45 -3.85 -9.08
C VAL A 172 -26.33 -4.16 -10.07
N PRO A 173 -26.60 -4.91 -11.14
CA PRO A 173 -25.59 -5.21 -12.17
C PRO A 173 -24.97 -3.92 -12.73
N GLY A 174 -23.64 -3.84 -12.74
CA GLY A 174 -22.90 -2.66 -13.20
C GLY A 174 -22.82 -1.51 -12.19
N PHE A 175 -23.35 -1.66 -10.97
CA PHE A 175 -23.17 -0.67 -9.93
C PHE A 175 -21.67 -0.48 -9.62
N GLY A 176 -21.26 0.79 -9.55
CA GLY A 176 -19.86 1.12 -9.27
C GLY A 176 -18.91 0.93 -10.45
N SER A 177 -19.41 0.63 -11.66
CA SER A 177 -18.63 0.65 -12.90
C SER A 177 -18.57 2.05 -13.52
N GLY A 178 -17.73 2.24 -14.53
CA GLY A 178 -17.62 3.50 -15.26
C GLY A 178 -17.12 4.66 -14.42
N GLY A 179 -17.90 5.74 -14.32
CA GLY A 179 -17.49 6.96 -13.61
C GLY A 179 -17.20 6.76 -12.12
N PHE A 180 -17.93 5.88 -11.45
CA PHE A 180 -17.69 5.60 -10.03
C PHE A 180 -16.36 4.87 -9.80
N GLU A 181 -16.03 3.90 -10.67
CA GLU A 181 -14.72 3.23 -10.64
C GLU A 181 -13.58 4.22 -10.90
N LEU A 182 -13.77 5.16 -11.85
CA LEU A 182 -12.80 6.19 -12.16
C LEU A 182 -12.57 7.12 -10.94
N LEU A 183 -13.64 7.50 -10.24
CA LEU A 183 -13.55 8.31 -9.02
C LEU A 183 -12.80 7.57 -7.89
N ILE A 184 -13.14 6.30 -7.62
CA ILE A 184 -12.46 5.50 -6.62
C ILE A 184 -10.98 5.33 -6.97
N ALA A 185 -10.66 5.01 -8.21
CA ALA A 185 -9.29 4.80 -8.66
C ALA A 185 -8.47 6.09 -8.60
N GLY A 186 -9.04 7.22 -9.04
CA GLY A 186 -8.40 8.54 -8.99
C GLY A 186 -8.18 9.01 -7.56
N PHE A 187 -9.22 8.97 -6.73
CA PHE A 187 -9.14 9.34 -5.31
C PHE A 187 -8.14 8.47 -4.55
N GLY A 188 -8.20 7.15 -4.75
CA GLY A 188 -7.27 6.21 -4.14
C GLY A 188 -5.82 6.45 -4.57
N THR A 189 -5.59 6.79 -5.84
CA THR A 189 -4.25 7.17 -6.32
C THR A 189 -3.70 8.37 -5.56
N VAL A 190 -4.46 9.48 -5.48
CA VAL A 190 -4.05 10.69 -4.76
C VAL A 190 -3.82 10.40 -3.27
N LEU A 191 -4.72 9.61 -2.67
CA LEU A 191 -4.64 9.25 -1.27
C LEU A 191 -3.37 8.42 -0.95
N PHE A 192 -3.05 7.42 -1.77
CA PHE A 192 -1.85 6.60 -1.55
C PHE A 192 -0.55 7.31 -1.95
N VAL A 193 -0.59 8.31 -2.83
CA VAL A 193 0.51 9.27 -2.96
C VAL A 193 0.74 9.97 -1.63
N GLY A 194 -0.29 10.54 -1.01
CA GLY A 194 -0.19 11.16 0.31
C GLY A 194 0.31 10.18 1.39
N ALA A 195 -0.19 8.94 1.39
CA ALA A 195 0.23 7.89 2.32
C ALA A 195 1.73 7.58 2.20
N ALA A 196 2.30 7.59 0.99
CA ALA A 196 3.73 7.39 0.81
C ALA A 196 4.56 8.48 1.52
N PHE A 197 4.13 9.74 1.47
CA PHE A 197 4.80 10.83 2.22
C PHE A 197 4.66 10.64 3.74
N VAL A 198 3.45 10.25 4.18
CA VAL A 198 3.16 9.96 5.59
C VAL A 198 4.04 8.84 6.13
N ASP A 199 4.27 7.76 5.37
CA ASP A 199 5.12 6.65 5.79
C ASP A 199 6.54 7.10 6.13
N PHE A 200 7.17 7.94 5.28
CA PHE A 200 8.51 8.44 5.54
C PHE A 200 8.58 9.46 6.69
N TYR A 201 7.47 10.12 7.00
CA TYR A 201 7.35 11.00 8.17
C TYR A 201 7.11 10.22 9.46
N THR A 202 6.16 9.27 9.46
CA THR A 202 5.69 8.59 10.67
C THR A 202 6.61 7.44 11.10
N MET A 203 7.18 6.70 10.14
CA MET A 203 7.94 5.49 10.42
C MET A 203 9.06 5.70 11.46
N PRO A 204 9.97 6.70 11.33
CA PRO A 204 11.03 6.91 12.30
C PRO A 204 10.53 7.43 13.65
N ARG A 205 9.27 7.90 13.71
CA ARG A 205 8.60 8.38 14.93
C ARG A 205 7.80 7.31 15.66
N THR A 206 7.47 6.22 14.95
CA THR A 206 6.58 5.16 15.46
C THR A 206 7.33 3.88 15.79
N TYR A 207 8.28 3.48 14.94
CA TYR A 207 8.99 2.22 15.07
C TYR A 207 10.42 2.43 15.57
N SER A 208 10.87 1.53 16.47
CA SER A 208 12.29 1.43 16.80
C SER A 208 13.11 0.81 15.66
N ASP A 209 14.41 1.00 15.72
CA ASP A 209 15.33 0.43 14.71
C ASP A 209 15.27 -1.11 14.62
N ASP A 210 14.78 -1.80 15.66
CA ASP A 210 14.60 -3.26 15.68
C ASP A 210 13.27 -3.70 15.07
N GLN A 211 12.31 -2.78 14.94
CA GLN A 211 11.00 -3.02 14.32
C GLN A 211 10.98 -2.71 12.82
N TYR A 212 12.16 -2.74 12.16
CA TYR A 212 12.26 -2.36 10.75
C TYR A 212 11.41 -3.22 9.80
N LEU A 213 11.14 -4.49 10.13
CA LEU A 213 10.23 -5.32 9.32
C LEU A 213 8.76 -4.94 9.50
N ALA A 214 8.35 -4.43 10.67
CA ALA A 214 7.00 -3.88 10.84
C ALA A 214 6.81 -2.63 9.98
N GLY A 215 7.80 -1.75 9.99
CA GLY A 215 7.83 -0.59 9.11
C GLY A 215 7.88 -0.97 7.63
N ALA A 216 8.69 -1.98 7.27
CA ALA A 216 8.77 -2.48 5.90
C ALA A 216 7.42 -3.01 5.41
N LEU A 217 6.68 -3.74 6.25
CA LEU A 217 5.35 -4.27 5.91
C LEU A 217 4.33 -3.14 5.68
N GLY A 218 4.36 -2.09 6.53
CA GLY A 218 3.51 -0.90 6.35
C GLY A 218 3.80 -0.17 5.05
N MET A 219 5.08 0.16 4.80
CA MET A 219 5.50 0.81 3.54
C MET A 219 5.20 -0.05 2.31
N TYR A 220 5.42 -1.36 2.39
CA TYR A 220 5.07 -2.29 1.32
C TYR A 220 3.57 -2.23 1.01
N LEU A 221 2.71 -2.19 2.04
CA LEU A 221 1.26 -2.09 1.87
C LEU A 221 0.87 -0.79 1.16
N THR A 222 1.45 0.34 1.54
CA THR A 222 1.24 1.62 0.86
C THR A 222 1.69 1.55 -0.60
N TYR A 223 2.85 0.98 -0.85
CA TYR A 223 3.44 0.86 -2.18
C TYR A 223 2.54 0.02 -3.11
N ILE A 224 2.13 -1.17 -2.64
CA ILE A 224 1.31 -2.07 -3.45
C ILE A 224 -0.09 -1.49 -3.72
N ASN A 225 -0.68 -0.79 -2.74
CA ASN A 225 -1.95 -0.13 -2.95
C ASN A 225 -1.84 1.04 -3.94
N LEU A 226 -0.77 1.85 -3.87
CA LEU A 226 -0.52 2.88 -4.87
C LEU A 226 -0.45 2.30 -6.28
N PHE A 227 0.33 1.22 -6.46
CA PHE A 227 0.40 0.51 -7.73
C PHE A 227 -0.98 0.02 -8.20
N ILE A 228 -1.76 -0.60 -7.31
CA ILE A 228 -3.12 -1.08 -7.60
C ILE A 228 -4.01 0.06 -8.09
N PHE A 229 -4.03 1.19 -7.38
CA PHE A 229 -4.91 2.31 -7.72
C PHE A 229 -4.50 3.01 -9.02
N ILE A 230 -3.20 3.16 -9.28
CA ILE A 230 -2.71 3.66 -10.57
C ILE A 230 -3.11 2.69 -11.69
N LEU A 231 -2.96 1.38 -11.48
CA LEU A 231 -3.33 0.39 -12.47
C LEU A 231 -4.85 0.37 -12.74
N ARG A 232 -5.68 0.46 -11.70
CA ARG A 232 -7.14 0.61 -11.81
C ARG A 232 -7.52 1.89 -12.55
N LEU A 233 -6.84 3.00 -12.28
CA LEU A 233 -7.05 4.26 -12.97
C LEU A 233 -6.75 4.14 -14.47
N ILE A 234 -5.63 3.51 -14.83
CA ILE A 234 -5.28 3.26 -16.24
C ILE A 234 -6.34 2.37 -16.91
N ILE A 235 -6.79 1.31 -16.25
CA ILE A 235 -7.85 0.42 -16.76
C ILE A 235 -9.15 1.21 -16.99
N ALA A 236 -9.59 2.02 -16.02
CA ALA A 236 -10.81 2.79 -16.08
C ALA A 236 -10.78 3.80 -17.24
N LEU A 237 -9.64 4.48 -17.44
CA LEU A 237 -9.45 5.43 -18.56
C LEU A 237 -9.46 4.75 -19.93
N ASN A 238 -8.91 3.54 -20.05
CA ASN A 238 -8.87 2.81 -21.33
C ASN A 238 -10.13 1.99 -21.61
N GLY A 239 -10.85 1.57 -20.55
CA GLY A 239 -12.12 0.83 -20.68
C GLY A 239 -13.31 1.69 -21.10
N GLY A 240 -13.28 3.01 -20.83
CA GLY A 240 -14.32 3.96 -21.22
C GLY A 240 -14.37 4.30 -22.72
N GLY A 241 -13.23 4.18 -23.41
CA GLY A 241 -13.12 4.54 -24.84
C GLY A 241 -13.59 3.49 -25.85
N ARG A 242 -14.06 2.31 -25.41
CA ARG A 242 -14.52 1.22 -26.30
C ARG A 242 -16.05 1.08 -26.38
N ARG A 243 -16.80 2.08 -25.92
CA ARG A 243 -18.27 2.09 -25.95
C ARG A 243 -18.89 3.05 -26.97
N GLU A 244 -18.11 3.47 -27.97
CA GLU A 244 -18.66 4.16 -29.14
C GLU A 244 -18.66 3.27 -30.40
#